data_13310a14c1392d5e404e2481d376f35a
#
_entry.id   13310a14c1392d5e404e2481d376f35a
#
_cell.length_a   1.000
_cell.length_b   1.000
_cell.length_c   1.000
_cell.angle_alpha   90.00
_cell.angle_beta   90.00
_cell.angle_gamma   90.00
#
_symmetry.space_group_name_H-M   'P 1'
#
loop_
_entity.id
_entity.type
_entity.pdbx_description
1 polymer ?
#
loop_
_entity_poly.entity_id
_entity_poly.type
_entity_poly.pdbx_seq_one_letter_code
_entity_poly.pdbx_strand_id
1 'polypeptide(L)'
;MNIAKKLAALLLLTIALVVTSTSSAAGTKKSNGGPLRRAELKEAESRLSKMGYRTGRVDGVIDSATQQALVTFQKWEGRRLTGRITRAELEAIRSATPPRPKDAGYKHVEVDLDRQVLLLTDDDGEVTTILPVSTGSGKHYKEKSMSGLAYTPRGRFRIYGKLEGWRKSPLGLLYYPSYFSDGLAIHGNPSVPHAPRSHGCVRIPMSAAKEISERLPVGTIVLIYDAQSFVSAKEWVQ
;
A
#
# COMPACT_ATOMS: atom_id res chain seq x y z
N MET A 1 -8.83 -20.37 -83.83
CA MET A 1 -9.83 -19.48 -84.46
C MET A 1 -10.01 -18.30 -83.47
N ASN A 2 -9.64 -17.18 -83.96
CA ASN A 2 -9.50 -15.85 -83.32
C ASN A 2 -10.58 -15.50 -82.29
N ILE A 3 -10.16 -14.79 -81.25
CA ILE A 3 -10.84 -13.57 -80.87
C ILE A 3 -9.86 -12.65 -80.12
N ALA A 4 -9.88 -11.43 -80.53
CA ALA A 4 -8.97 -10.35 -80.36
C ALA A 4 -8.83 -9.75 -78.91
N LYS A 5 -7.66 -9.24 -78.71
CA LYS A 5 -7.21 -8.30 -77.68
C LYS A 5 -8.09 -7.07 -77.57
N LYS A 6 -8.42 -6.66 -76.37
CA LYS A 6 -8.60 -5.25 -76.03
C LYS A 6 -7.90 -4.93 -74.72
N LEU A 7 -6.83 -4.16 -74.77
CA LEU A 7 -6.23 -3.45 -73.70
C LEU A 7 -7.16 -2.34 -73.26
N ALA A 8 -7.41 -2.26 -71.94
CA ALA A 8 -7.89 -1.05 -71.29
C ALA A 8 -6.88 -0.67 -70.23
N ALA A 9 -6.15 0.40 -70.47
CA ALA A 9 -5.24 1.02 -69.54
C ALA A 9 -6.05 1.72 -68.42
N LEU A 10 -5.93 1.22 -67.19
CA LEU A 10 -6.51 1.86 -66.02
C LEU A 10 -5.42 2.73 -65.37
N LEU A 11 -5.60 4.05 -65.54
CA LEU A 11 -4.74 5.07 -64.95
C LEU A 11 -5.03 5.17 -63.43
N LEU A 12 -4.19 4.59 -62.60
CA LEU A 12 -4.28 4.74 -61.15
C LEU A 12 -3.66 6.08 -60.70
N LEU A 13 -4.54 7.02 -60.40
CA LEU A 13 -4.20 8.30 -59.81
C LEU A 13 -3.95 8.09 -58.30
N THR A 14 -2.70 7.94 -57.89
CA THR A 14 -2.35 7.89 -56.46
C THR A 14 -2.35 9.29 -55.86
N ILE A 15 -3.43 9.61 -55.14
CA ILE A 15 -3.47 10.81 -54.29
C ILE A 15 -2.63 10.51 -53.04
N ALA A 16 -1.44 11.07 -52.99
CA ALA A 16 -0.60 11.08 -51.76
C ALA A 16 -1.22 12.06 -50.75
N LEU A 17 -1.92 11.49 -49.75
CA LEU A 17 -2.40 12.26 -48.60
C LEU A 17 -1.21 12.55 -47.67
N VAL A 18 -0.66 13.76 -47.80
CA VAL A 18 0.36 14.25 -46.87
C VAL A 18 -0.33 14.57 -45.55
N VAL A 19 -0.31 13.63 -44.61
CA VAL A 19 -0.68 13.87 -43.24
C VAL A 19 0.44 14.66 -42.54
N THR A 20 0.29 15.95 -42.49
CA THR A 20 1.17 16.82 -41.66
C THR A 20 0.80 16.54 -40.18
N SER A 21 1.57 15.67 -39.52
CA SER A 21 1.53 15.48 -38.08
C SER A 21 2.02 16.76 -37.42
N THR A 22 1.11 17.62 -37.01
CA THR A 22 1.42 18.71 -36.09
C THR A 22 1.70 18.07 -34.73
N SER A 23 2.98 17.78 -34.48
CA SER A 23 3.47 17.42 -33.13
C SER A 23 3.25 18.63 -32.23
N SER A 24 2.12 18.62 -31.52
CA SER A 24 1.90 19.54 -30.41
C SER A 24 2.88 19.15 -29.31
N ALA A 25 4.03 19.81 -29.30
CA ALA A 25 4.93 19.76 -28.15
C ALA A 25 4.16 20.31 -26.94
N ALA A 26 3.55 19.39 -26.16
CA ALA A 26 3.07 19.72 -24.84
C ALA A 26 4.28 20.23 -24.06
N GLY A 27 4.39 21.55 -23.98
CA GLY A 27 5.41 22.22 -23.21
C GLY A 27 5.32 21.69 -21.78
N THR A 28 6.29 20.92 -21.35
CA THR A 28 6.52 20.60 -19.96
C THR A 28 6.70 21.92 -19.24
N LYS A 29 5.64 22.44 -18.62
CA LYS A 29 5.75 23.54 -17.66
C LYS A 29 6.75 23.07 -16.62
N LYS A 30 7.99 23.56 -16.68
CA LYS A 30 8.94 23.51 -15.56
C LYS A 30 8.17 24.02 -14.36
N SER A 31 7.80 23.13 -13.44
CA SER A 31 7.18 23.54 -12.18
C SER A 31 8.20 24.43 -11.49
N ASN A 32 7.87 25.70 -11.31
CA ASN A 32 8.66 26.64 -10.53
C ASN A 32 8.77 26.07 -9.11
N GLY A 33 9.90 25.41 -8.80
CA GLY A 33 10.11 24.57 -7.65
C GLY A 33 10.41 25.32 -6.36
N GLY A 34 9.59 26.30 -6.01
CA GLY A 34 9.60 26.87 -4.66
C GLY A 34 9.06 25.88 -3.63
N PRO A 35 9.38 26.06 -2.33
CA PRO A 35 8.83 25.25 -1.26
C PRO A 35 7.29 25.31 -1.26
N LEU A 36 6.66 24.21 -0.86
CA LEU A 36 5.20 24.16 -0.74
C LEU A 36 4.73 25.10 0.36
N ARG A 37 3.65 25.81 0.10
CA ARG A 37 3.00 26.67 1.09
C ARG A 37 2.23 25.82 2.10
N ARG A 38 2.02 26.35 3.30
CA ARG A 38 1.26 25.64 4.35
C ARG A 38 -0.12 25.17 3.89
N ALA A 39 -0.81 25.95 3.06
CA ALA A 39 -2.11 25.56 2.51
C ALA A 39 -2.00 24.33 1.59
N GLU A 40 -0.93 24.22 0.79
CA GLU A 40 -0.68 23.08 -0.08
C GLU A 40 -0.31 21.81 0.73
N LEU A 41 0.45 21.98 1.82
CA LEU A 41 0.74 20.89 2.77
C LEU A 41 -0.54 20.38 3.44
N LYS A 42 -1.38 21.31 3.93
CA LYS A 42 -2.69 20.97 4.51
C LYS A 42 -3.63 20.29 3.52
N GLU A 43 -3.61 20.70 2.25
CA GLU A 43 -4.34 20.03 1.17
C GLU A 43 -3.88 18.57 1.03
N ALA A 44 -2.56 18.34 0.99
CA ALA A 44 -2.00 16.99 0.88
C ALA A 44 -2.40 16.11 2.07
N GLU A 45 -2.27 16.61 3.31
CA GLU A 45 -2.71 15.90 4.51
C GLU A 45 -4.20 15.56 4.44
N SER A 46 -5.04 16.53 4.06
CA SER A 46 -6.50 16.32 3.94
C SER A 46 -6.83 15.24 2.93
N ARG A 47 -6.17 15.22 1.77
CA ARG A 47 -6.38 14.22 0.73
C ARG A 47 -5.91 12.82 1.19
N LEU A 48 -4.71 12.74 1.77
CA LEU A 48 -4.20 11.49 2.34
C LEU A 48 -5.13 10.95 3.42
N SER A 49 -5.57 11.80 4.35
CA SER A 49 -6.51 11.41 5.42
C SER A 49 -7.83 10.90 4.86
N LYS A 50 -8.41 11.57 3.84
CA LYS A 50 -9.65 11.14 3.18
C LYS A 50 -9.50 9.80 2.45
N MET A 51 -8.31 9.44 2.01
CA MET A 51 -8.01 8.13 1.41
C MET A 51 -7.71 7.05 2.46
N GLY A 52 -7.75 7.36 3.76
CA GLY A 52 -7.49 6.42 4.84
C GLY A 52 -6.05 6.40 5.36
N TYR A 53 -5.12 7.17 4.77
CA TYR A 53 -3.76 7.28 5.30
C TYR A 53 -3.75 8.06 6.63
N ARG A 54 -3.06 7.53 7.63
CA ARG A 54 -3.09 8.08 8.99
C ARG A 54 -2.13 9.25 9.13
N THR A 55 -2.58 10.46 8.80
CA THR A 55 -1.77 11.70 8.81
C THR A 55 -1.65 12.37 10.18
N GLY A 56 -2.41 11.97 11.18
CA GLY A 56 -2.55 12.75 12.40
C GLY A 56 -3.38 14.01 12.16
N ARG A 57 -2.89 15.17 12.64
CA ARG A 57 -3.61 16.45 12.48
C ARG A 57 -3.43 16.99 11.07
N VAL A 58 -4.52 17.51 10.51
CA VAL A 58 -4.54 18.17 9.19
C VAL A 58 -4.36 19.68 9.40
N ASP A 59 -3.13 20.13 9.59
CA ASP A 59 -2.82 21.52 9.91
C ASP A 59 -1.76 22.19 9.01
N GLY A 60 -1.19 21.42 8.08
CA GLY A 60 -0.15 21.89 7.16
C GLY A 60 1.23 21.92 7.81
N VAL A 61 1.45 21.09 8.85
CA VAL A 61 2.74 20.88 9.50
C VAL A 61 3.15 19.44 9.32
N ILE A 62 4.30 19.22 8.72
CA ILE A 62 4.82 17.86 8.46
C ILE A 62 5.42 17.30 9.77
N ASP A 63 4.62 16.59 10.51
CA ASP A 63 5.02 15.83 11.68
C ASP A 63 5.39 14.37 11.33
N SER A 64 5.71 13.56 12.33
CA SER A 64 6.06 12.15 12.14
C SER A 64 4.89 11.31 11.60
N ALA A 65 3.65 11.65 11.95
CA ALA A 65 2.47 10.94 11.45
C ALA A 65 2.24 11.25 9.97
N THR A 66 2.34 12.52 9.58
CA THR A 66 2.28 12.94 8.17
C THR A 66 3.39 12.31 7.34
N GLN A 67 4.63 12.23 7.88
CA GLN A 67 5.73 11.55 7.18
C GLN A 67 5.46 10.04 6.99
N GLN A 68 4.92 9.36 8.00
CA GLN A 68 4.53 7.95 7.89
C GLN A 68 3.40 7.74 6.88
N ALA A 69 2.38 8.59 6.88
CA ALA A 69 1.31 8.58 5.88
C ALA A 69 1.85 8.74 4.46
N LEU A 70 2.78 9.67 4.29
CA LEU A 70 3.42 9.93 3.00
C LEU A 70 4.26 8.74 2.51
N VAL A 71 5.07 8.14 3.39
CA VAL A 71 5.81 6.91 3.08
C VAL A 71 4.85 5.78 2.72
N THR A 72 3.72 5.67 3.42
CA THR A 72 2.71 4.64 3.14
C THR A 72 2.06 4.85 1.78
N PHE A 73 1.73 6.09 1.45
CA PHE A 73 1.27 6.48 0.12
C PHE A 73 2.30 6.14 -0.96
N GLN A 74 3.57 6.50 -0.73
CA GLN A 74 4.67 6.20 -1.65
C GLN A 74 4.85 4.69 -1.85
N LYS A 75 4.71 3.88 -0.80
CA LYS A 75 4.71 2.40 -0.89
C LYS A 75 3.55 1.91 -1.75
N TRP A 76 2.35 2.39 -1.49
CA TRP A 76 1.16 1.96 -2.23
C TRP A 76 1.25 2.28 -3.72
N GLU A 77 1.69 3.47 -4.05
CA GLU A 77 1.83 3.97 -5.42
C GLU A 77 3.15 3.52 -6.11
N GLY A 78 3.99 2.70 -5.46
CA GLY A 78 5.27 2.26 -6.02
C GLY A 78 6.26 3.40 -6.28
N ARG A 79 6.19 4.47 -5.49
CA ARG A 79 7.02 5.67 -5.62
C ARG A 79 8.29 5.57 -4.78
N ARG A 80 9.25 6.47 -5.01
CA ARG A 80 10.46 6.55 -4.19
C ARG A 80 10.10 6.91 -2.74
N LEU A 81 10.54 6.10 -1.78
CA LEU A 81 10.25 6.26 -0.36
C LEU A 81 11.11 7.37 0.26
N THR A 82 10.65 8.58 0.20
CA THR A 82 11.37 9.76 0.72
C THR A 82 10.77 10.32 2.00
N GLY A 83 9.49 10.07 2.26
CA GLY A 83 8.73 10.70 3.33
C GLY A 83 8.66 12.24 3.20
N ARG A 84 9.01 12.78 2.03
CA ARG A 84 9.02 14.21 1.77
C ARG A 84 7.94 14.56 0.77
N ILE A 85 7.20 15.62 1.07
CA ILE A 85 6.24 16.16 0.14
C ILE A 85 6.92 17.18 -0.78
N THR A 86 6.95 16.86 -2.05
CA THR A 86 7.39 17.74 -3.12
C THR A 86 6.20 18.16 -3.95
N ARG A 87 6.38 19.07 -4.89
CA ARG A 87 5.31 19.44 -5.82
C ARG A 87 4.85 18.23 -6.65
N ALA A 88 5.76 17.37 -7.08
CA ALA A 88 5.43 16.14 -7.78
C ALA A 88 4.65 15.14 -6.90
N GLU A 89 4.95 15.08 -5.59
CA GLU A 89 4.16 14.28 -4.65
C GLU A 89 2.77 14.87 -4.42
N LEU A 90 2.64 16.19 -4.30
CA LEU A 90 1.34 16.86 -4.19
C LEU A 90 0.45 16.57 -5.41
N GLU A 91 0.99 16.67 -6.63
CA GLU A 91 0.23 16.33 -7.85
C GLU A 91 -0.16 14.84 -7.89
N ALA A 92 0.73 13.94 -7.47
CA ALA A 92 0.40 12.53 -7.34
C ALA A 92 -0.74 12.29 -6.33
N ILE A 93 -0.70 12.94 -5.17
CA ILE A 93 -1.77 12.86 -4.17
C ILE A 93 -3.09 13.44 -4.71
N ARG A 94 -3.04 14.50 -5.52
CA ARG A 94 -4.23 15.11 -6.14
C ARG A 94 -4.92 14.18 -7.12
N SER A 95 -4.15 13.39 -7.86
CA SER A 95 -4.65 12.44 -8.89
C SER A 95 -4.91 11.04 -8.36
N ALA A 96 -4.46 10.72 -7.14
CA ALA A 96 -4.62 9.39 -6.56
C ALA A 96 -6.08 9.07 -6.24
N THR A 97 -6.40 7.79 -6.32
CA THR A 97 -7.66 7.21 -5.85
C THR A 97 -7.43 6.45 -4.54
N PRO A 98 -8.46 6.33 -3.67
CA PRO A 98 -8.34 5.53 -2.46
C PRO A 98 -7.92 4.09 -2.78
N PRO A 99 -7.00 3.50 -2.01
CA PRO A 99 -6.69 2.08 -2.11
C PRO A 99 -7.93 1.22 -1.96
N ARG A 100 -8.00 0.15 -2.77
CA ARG A 100 -9.07 -0.85 -2.65
C ARG A 100 -8.52 -2.12 -2.04
N PRO A 101 -9.26 -2.76 -1.12
CA PRO A 101 -8.86 -4.04 -0.57
C PRO A 101 -8.97 -5.12 -1.66
N LYS A 102 -8.29 -6.23 -1.46
CA LYS A 102 -8.37 -7.41 -2.34
C LYS A 102 -9.67 -8.19 -2.13
N ASP A 103 -10.16 -8.20 -0.90
CA ASP A 103 -11.46 -8.77 -0.54
C ASP A 103 -12.41 -7.67 -0.06
N ALA A 104 -13.72 -7.89 -0.09
CA ALA A 104 -14.70 -6.85 0.17
C ALA A 104 -15.98 -7.39 0.85
N GLY A 105 -16.82 -6.46 1.36
CA GLY A 105 -18.13 -6.78 1.90
C GLY A 105 -18.12 -7.26 3.35
N TYR A 106 -17.03 -7.08 4.08
CA TYR A 106 -16.94 -7.37 5.51
C TYR A 106 -15.71 -6.72 6.14
N LYS A 107 -15.73 -6.55 7.45
CA LYS A 107 -14.60 -6.03 8.22
C LYS A 107 -13.45 -7.03 8.30
N HIS A 108 -12.27 -6.60 7.89
CA HIS A 108 -11.06 -7.41 7.94
C HIS A 108 -9.80 -6.54 7.90
N VAL A 109 -8.66 -7.19 8.05
CA VAL A 109 -7.34 -6.59 7.83
C VAL A 109 -6.68 -7.27 6.66
N GLU A 110 -6.05 -6.49 5.79
CA GLU A 110 -5.17 -6.98 4.75
C GLU A 110 -3.72 -6.53 5.01
N VAL A 111 -2.77 -7.42 4.78
CA VAL A 111 -1.34 -7.14 4.82
C VAL A 111 -0.73 -7.48 3.47
N ASP A 112 -0.38 -6.44 2.71
CA ASP A 112 0.34 -6.56 1.45
C ASP A 112 1.85 -6.66 1.75
N LEU A 113 2.41 -7.84 1.54
CA LEU A 113 3.82 -8.13 1.84
C LEU A 113 4.78 -7.48 0.87
N ASP A 114 4.38 -7.25 -0.37
CA ASP A 114 5.23 -6.59 -1.37
C ASP A 114 5.32 -5.09 -1.11
N ARG A 115 4.18 -4.47 -0.82
CA ARG A 115 4.11 -3.05 -0.50
C ARG A 115 4.50 -2.73 0.93
N GLN A 116 4.49 -3.72 1.82
CA GLN A 116 4.67 -3.53 3.27
C GLN A 116 3.66 -2.49 3.81
N VAL A 117 2.38 -2.75 3.55
CA VAL A 117 1.24 -1.90 3.91
C VAL A 117 0.15 -2.75 4.53
N LEU A 118 -0.52 -2.23 5.55
CA LEU A 118 -1.72 -2.79 6.15
C LEU A 118 -2.91 -1.92 5.78
N LEU A 119 -3.99 -2.56 5.32
CA LEU A 119 -5.31 -1.97 5.14
C LEU A 119 -6.26 -2.50 6.23
N LEU A 120 -7.03 -1.63 6.85
CA LEU A 120 -8.14 -2.01 7.73
C LEU A 120 -9.43 -1.54 7.09
N THR A 121 -10.38 -2.46 6.93
CA THR A 121 -11.71 -2.18 6.38
C THR A 121 -12.76 -2.04 7.48
N ASP A 122 -13.89 -1.42 7.15
CA ASP A 122 -15.11 -1.42 7.96
C ASP A 122 -16.03 -2.60 7.63
N ASP A 123 -17.24 -2.58 8.18
CA ASP A 123 -18.22 -3.66 8.01
C ASP A 123 -18.77 -3.75 6.58
N ASP A 124 -18.66 -2.69 5.78
CA ASP A 124 -19.02 -2.65 4.36
C ASP A 124 -17.84 -3.10 3.47
N GLY A 125 -16.65 -3.30 4.07
CA GLY A 125 -15.42 -3.67 3.36
C GLY A 125 -14.66 -2.48 2.76
N GLU A 126 -15.05 -1.25 3.12
CA GLU A 126 -14.35 -0.05 2.65
C GLU A 126 -13.09 0.23 3.49
N VAL A 127 -12.01 0.66 2.85
CA VAL A 127 -10.74 0.95 3.53
C VAL A 127 -10.87 2.21 4.38
N THR A 128 -10.71 2.05 5.68
CA THR A 128 -10.80 3.15 6.65
C THR A 128 -9.45 3.57 7.23
N THR A 129 -8.45 2.68 7.18
CA THR A 129 -7.12 2.98 7.72
C THR A 129 -6.03 2.26 6.94
N ILE A 130 -4.99 3.00 6.61
CA ILE A 130 -3.82 2.51 5.89
C ILE A 130 -2.57 2.85 6.70
N LEU A 131 -1.75 1.82 6.97
CA LEU A 131 -0.53 1.95 7.77
C LEU A 131 0.68 1.33 7.08
N PRO A 132 1.89 1.88 7.29
CA PRO A 132 3.11 1.18 6.91
C PRO A 132 3.33 0.01 7.87
N VAL A 133 3.85 -1.09 7.36
CA VAL A 133 4.25 -2.24 8.19
C VAL A 133 5.69 -2.64 7.91
N SER A 134 6.23 -3.49 8.82
CA SER A 134 7.45 -4.25 8.59
C SER A 134 7.22 -5.68 9.05
N THR A 135 7.22 -6.60 8.09
CA THR A 135 6.91 -8.03 8.26
C THR A 135 8.18 -8.87 8.35
N GLY A 136 8.07 -10.19 8.40
CA GLY A 136 9.17 -11.14 8.46
C GLY A 136 10.20 -10.92 7.34
N SER A 137 11.48 -10.94 7.71
CA SER A 137 12.58 -10.61 6.79
C SER A 137 12.87 -11.66 5.72
N GLY A 138 12.26 -12.83 5.80
CA GLY A 138 12.54 -13.97 4.92
C GLY A 138 13.91 -14.62 5.16
N LYS A 139 14.65 -14.19 6.20
CA LYS A 139 16.00 -14.68 6.50
C LYS A 139 16.00 -15.64 7.70
N HIS A 140 16.94 -16.55 7.72
CA HIS A 140 17.22 -17.32 8.93
C HIS A 140 17.76 -16.41 10.02
N TYR A 141 17.31 -16.66 11.25
CA TYR A 141 17.80 -15.98 12.46
C TYR A 141 18.24 -16.99 13.51
N LYS A 142 19.14 -16.55 14.37
CA LYS A 142 19.56 -17.28 15.57
C LYS A 142 19.73 -16.25 16.69
N GLU A 143 18.83 -16.26 17.66
CA GLU A 143 18.85 -15.35 18.81
C GLU A 143 18.64 -16.12 20.08
N LYS A 144 19.58 -16.02 21.03
CA LYS A 144 19.57 -16.78 22.31
C LYS A 144 19.41 -18.28 22.06
N SER A 145 18.32 -18.87 22.54
CA SER A 145 17.97 -20.28 22.37
C SER A 145 17.03 -20.57 21.20
N MET A 146 16.66 -19.54 20.41
CA MET A 146 15.72 -19.68 19.31
C MET A 146 16.43 -19.50 17.97
N SER A 147 16.01 -20.32 17.00
CA SER A 147 16.41 -20.18 15.61
C SER A 147 15.25 -20.55 14.71
N GLY A 148 15.21 -19.99 13.52
CA GLY A 148 14.15 -20.25 12.56
C GLY A 148 14.23 -19.36 11.32
N LEU A 149 13.20 -19.47 10.49
CA LEU A 149 13.00 -18.56 9.36
C LEU A 149 12.10 -17.40 9.81
N ALA A 150 12.56 -16.20 9.62
CA ALA A 150 11.78 -14.97 9.92
C ALA A 150 10.70 -14.75 8.86
N TYR A 151 9.62 -15.49 8.93
CA TYR A 151 8.60 -15.59 7.89
C TYR A 151 7.23 -15.14 8.38
N THR A 152 6.57 -14.28 7.61
CA THR A 152 5.15 -13.94 7.80
C THR A 152 4.34 -14.83 6.84
N PRO A 153 3.50 -15.75 7.36
CA PRO A 153 2.77 -16.68 6.52
C PRO A 153 1.71 -15.93 5.69
N ARG A 154 1.58 -16.37 4.45
CA ARG A 154 0.48 -15.95 3.56
C ARG A 154 -0.75 -16.76 3.86
N GLY A 155 -1.90 -16.16 3.66
CA GLY A 155 -3.14 -16.88 3.85
C GLY A 155 -4.22 -16.06 4.56
N ARG A 156 -5.28 -16.77 4.95
CA ARG A 156 -6.41 -16.24 5.71
C ARG A 156 -6.33 -16.73 7.16
N PHE A 157 -6.22 -15.82 8.07
CA PHE A 157 -6.12 -16.05 9.50
C PHE A 157 -7.26 -15.38 10.23
N ARG A 158 -7.34 -15.62 11.55
CA ARG A 158 -8.23 -14.89 12.46
C ARG A 158 -7.44 -14.42 13.66
N ILE A 159 -7.78 -13.26 14.17
CA ILE A 159 -7.29 -12.84 15.49
C ILE A 159 -7.85 -13.83 16.51
N TYR A 160 -6.99 -14.59 17.19
CA TYR A 160 -7.38 -15.56 18.21
C TYR A 160 -7.10 -15.11 19.63
N GLY A 161 -6.30 -14.07 19.82
CA GLY A 161 -5.98 -13.54 21.13
C GLY A 161 -5.37 -12.15 21.06
N LYS A 162 -5.52 -11.41 22.15
CA LYS A 162 -5.04 -10.02 22.28
C LYS A 162 -4.50 -9.79 23.67
N LEU A 163 -3.56 -8.87 23.81
CA LEU A 163 -3.09 -8.40 25.10
C LEU A 163 -2.99 -6.86 25.07
N GLU A 164 -3.30 -6.24 26.18
CA GLU A 164 -3.14 -4.80 26.35
C GLU A 164 -1.72 -4.44 26.82
N GLY A 165 -1.27 -3.26 26.40
CA GLY A 165 0.03 -2.74 26.77
C GLY A 165 1.21 -3.54 26.21
N TRP A 166 2.28 -3.62 27.00
CA TRP A 166 3.52 -4.28 26.61
C TRP A 166 3.52 -5.77 26.94
N ARG A 167 3.95 -6.57 25.98
CA ARG A 167 4.23 -8.00 26.16
C ARG A 167 5.70 -8.31 25.83
N LYS A 168 6.39 -8.93 26.75
CA LYS A 168 7.73 -9.51 26.53
C LYS A 168 7.58 -10.89 25.87
N SER A 169 8.24 -11.06 24.72
CA SER A 169 8.38 -12.34 24.03
C SER A 169 9.87 -12.72 23.97
N PRO A 170 10.20 -13.98 23.65
CA PRO A 170 11.60 -14.40 23.45
C PRO A 170 12.33 -13.57 22.38
N LEU A 171 11.62 -13.09 21.37
CA LEU A 171 12.16 -12.32 20.23
C LEU A 171 11.96 -10.80 20.35
N GLY A 172 11.59 -10.30 21.53
CA GLY A 172 11.50 -8.88 21.80
C GLY A 172 10.18 -8.44 22.43
N LEU A 173 9.96 -7.12 22.43
CA LEU A 173 8.78 -6.50 23.02
C LEU A 173 7.71 -6.24 21.96
N LEU A 174 6.47 -6.57 22.30
CA LEU A 174 5.28 -6.31 21.50
C LEU A 174 4.38 -5.32 22.26
N TYR A 175 3.82 -4.34 21.57
CA TYR A 175 2.91 -3.36 22.15
C TYR A 175 1.51 -3.54 21.57
N TYR A 176 0.50 -3.81 22.43
CA TYR A 176 -0.88 -4.12 22.05
C TYR A 176 -0.96 -5.23 20.98
N PRO A 177 -0.37 -6.42 21.21
CA PRO A 177 -0.37 -7.48 20.21
C PRO A 177 -1.77 -8.07 20.00
N SER A 178 -2.12 -8.25 18.73
CA SER A 178 -3.28 -9.00 18.24
C SER A 178 -2.75 -10.23 17.50
N TYR A 179 -2.85 -11.40 18.11
CA TYR A 179 -2.27 -12.64 17.61
C TYR A 179 -3.15 -13.28 16.54
N PHE A 180 -2.54 -13.75 15.43
CA PHE A 180 -3.27 -14.33 14.30
C PHE A 180 -2.75 -15.71 13.86
N SER A 181 -1.49 -16.09 14.15
CA SER A 181 -0.91 -17.40 13.81
C SER A 181 0.29 -17.68 14.71
N ASP A 182 0.35 -18.84 15.36
CA ASP A 182 1.50 -19.43 16.09
C ASP A 182 2.38 -18.43 16.86
N GLY A 183 1.75 -17.56 17.63
CA GLY A 183 2.43 -16.49 18.36
C GLY A 183 2.83 -15.26 17.53
N LEU A 184 2.55 -15.27 16.22
CA LEU A 184 2.70 -14.10 15.38
C LEU A 184 1.54 -13.12 15.60
N ALA A 185 1.85 -11.82 15.65
CA ALA A 185 0.89 -10.78 15.95
C ALA A 185 1.06 -9.55 15.07
N ILE A 186 -0.03 -8.81 14.91
CA ILE A 186 0.00 -7.40 14.53
C ILE A 186 0.24 -6.62 15.82
N HIS A 187 1.32 -5.83 15.90
CA HIS A 187 1.68 -5.14 17.13
C HIS A 187 2.46 -3.85 16.89
N GLY A 188 2.37 -2.92 17.83
CA GLY A 188 3.19 -1.72 17.83
C GLY A 188 4.66 -2.03 18.06
N ASN A 189 5.52 -1.36 17.30
CA ASN A 189 6.96 -1.41 17.48
C ASN A 189 7.58 -0.01 17.29
N PRO A 190 8.57 0.39 18.11
CA PRO A 190 9.26 1.66 17.91
C PRO A 190 9.96 1.77 16.56
N SER A 191 10.30 0.63 15.94
CA SER A 191 10.96 0.58 14.65
C SER A 191 10.08 -0.15 13.61
N VAL A 192 9.58 0.63 12.64
CA VAL A 192 8.85 0.12 11.46
C VAL A 192 9.62 0.54 10.21
N PRO A 193 10.72 -0.14 9.89
CA PRO A 193 11.50 0.18 8.69
C PRO A 193 10.69 -0.07 7.42
N HIS A 194 11.12 0.55 6.32
CA HIS A 194 10.41 0.49 5.04
C HIS A 194 10.46 -0.90 4.38
N ALA A 195 11.38 -1.74 4.80
CA ALA A 195 11.55 -3.12 4.32
C ALA A 195 11.14 -4.13 5.42
N PRO A 196 10.89 -5.41 5.05
CA PRO A 196 10.62 -6.47 6.01
C PRO A 196 11.85 -6.73 6.90
N ARG A 197 11.68 -6.64 8.24
CA ARG A 197 12.76 -6.74 9.24
C ARG A 197 12.34 -7.44 10.53
N SER A 198 11.10 -7.93 10.63
CA SER A 198 10.67 -8.68 11.80
C SER A 198 11.07 -10.15 11.72
N HIS A 199 10.81 -10.91 12.79
CA HIS A 199 10.94 -12.36 12.82
C HIS A 199 9.69 -13.11 12.30
N GLY A 200 8.65 -12.35 11.87
CA GLY A 200 7.40 -12.90 11.35
C GLY A 200 6.18 -12.08 11.74
N CYS A 201 6.21 -11.38 12.87
CA CYS A 201 5.14 -10.46 13.27
C CYS A 201 4.98 -9.31 12.26
N VAL A 202 3.81 -8.72 12.23
CA VAL A 202 3.48 -7.51 11.49
C VAL A 202 3.66 -6.32 12.41
N ARG A 203 4.79 -5.61 12.27
CA ARG A 203 5.06 -4.40 13.04
C ARG A 203 4.28 -3.23 12.46
N ILE A 204 3.58 -2.48 13.31
CA ILE A 204 2.90 -1.21 12.97
C ILE A 204 3.45 -0.07 13.83
N PRO A 205 3.24 1.21 13.45
CA PRO A 205 3.66 2.35 14.26
C PRO A 205 3.06 2.32 15.68
N MET A 206 3.88 2.66 16.68
CA MET A 206 3.46 2.71 18.08
C MET A 206 2.22 3.58 18.30
N SER A 207 2.16 4.73 17.61
CA SER A 207 1.06 5.68 17.70
C SER A 207 -0.29 5.14 17.20
N ALA A 208 -0.28 4.05 16.43
CA ALA A 208 -1.48 3.41 15.91
C ALA A 208 -1.88 2.14 16.70
N ALA A 209 -0.93 1.54 17.44
CA ALA A 209 -1.06 0.18 17.94
C ALA A 209 -2.28 -0.05 18.85
N LYS A 210 -2.54 0.86 19.80
CA LYS A 210 -3.69 0.76 20.70
C LYS A 210 -4.99 0.83 19.91
N GLU A 211 -5.18 1.86 19.11
CA GLU A 211 -6.36 2.06 18.27
C GLU A 211 -6.62 0.86 17.34
N ILE A 212 -5.57 0.40 16.65
CA ILE A 212 -5.70 -0.75 15.75
C ILE A 212 -6.09 -2.01 16.53
N SER A 213 -5.43 -2.29 17.66
CA SER A 213 -5.80 -3.43 18.49
C SER A 213 -7.26 -3.35 18.95
N GLU A 214 -7.77 -2.20 19.36
CA GLU A 214 -9.18 -2.00 19.76
C GLU A 214 -10.14 -2.29 18.61
N ARG A 215 -9.77 -1.91 17.38
CA ARG A 215 -10.56 -2.14 16.16
C ARG A 215 -10.47 -3.57 15.61
N LEU A 216 -9.59 -4.42 16.16
CA LEU A 216 -9.39 -5.83 15.81
C LEU A 216 -9.91 -6.76 16.92
N PRO A 217 -11.23 -6.96 17.10
CA PRO A 217 -11.73 -7.95 18.05
C PRO A 217 -11.26 -9.36 17.70
N VAL A 218 -11.29 -10.27 18.68
CA VAL A 218 -11.08 -11.71 18.45
C VAL A 218 -12.10 -12.20 17.41
N GLY A 219 -11.62 -12.99 16.45
CA GLY A 219 -12.41 -13.44 15.30
C GLY A 219 -12.22 -12.59 14.04
N THR A 220 -11.66 -11.38 14.14
CA THR A 220 -11.37 -10.54 12.96
C THR A 220 -10.48 -11.30 11.96
N ILE A 221 -10.87 -11.27 10.70
CA ILE A 221 -10.12 -11.90 9.61
C ILE A 221 -8.88 -11.07 9.29
N VAL A 222 -7.76 -11.78 9.07
CA VAL A 222 -6.48 -11.21 8.63
C VAL A 222 -6.07 -11.91 7.34
N LEU A 223 -6.03 -11.17 6.24
CA LEU A 223 -5.55 -11.65 4.95
C LEU A 223 -4.11 -11.19 4.76
N ILE A 224 -3.21 -12.12 4.50
CA ILE A 224 -1.79 -11.83 4.27
C ILE A 224 -1.41 -12.38 2.91
N TYR A 225 -0.93 -11.51 2.03
CA TYR A 225 -0.66 -11.86 0.64
C TYR A 225 0.54 -11.11 0.05
N ASP A 226 1.02 -11.62 -1.07
CA ASP A 226 1.87 -10.94 -2.04
C ASP A 226 1.26 -11.06 -3.44
N ALA A 227 1.95 -10.56 -4.46
CA ALA A 227 1.45 -10.58 -5.84
C ALA A 227 1.18 -12.01 -6.38
N GLN A 228 1.83 -13.03 -5.81
CA GLN A 228 1.74 -14.41 -6.31
C GLN A 228 0.76 -15.28 -5.53
N SER A 229 0.40 -14.91 -4.31
CA SER A 229 -0.28 -15.78 -3.35
C SER A 229 -1.66 -15.30 -2.91
N PHE A 230 -2.19 -14.24 -3.52
CA PHE A 230 -3.53 -13.78 -3.17
C PHE A 230 -4.58 -14.79 -3.66
N VAL A 231 -5.36 -15.32 -2.72
CA VAL A 231 -6.50 -16.20 -2.96
C VAL A 231 -7.72 -15.55 -2.33
N SER A 232 -8.79 -15.39 -3.10
CA SER A 232 -10.04 -14.79 -2.62
C SER A 232 -10.57 -15.50 -1.38
N ALA A 233 -11.23 -14.77 -0.48
CA ALA A 233 -11.85 -15.33 0.71
C ALA A 233 -12.83 -16.50 0.44
N LYS A 234 -13.40 -16.54 -0.75
CA LYS A 234 -14.32 -17.61 -1.19
C LYS A 234 -13.64 -18.95 -1.42
N GLU A 235 -12.33 -18.98 -1.68
CA GLU A 235 -11.54 -20.20 -1.93
C GLU A 235 -11.02 -20.85 -0.65
N TRP A 236 -11.21 -20.21 0.51
CA TRP A 236 -10.75 -20.72 1.82
C TRP A 236 -11.82 -21.47 2.59
N VAL A 237 -12.99 -21.72 2.00
CA VAL A 237 -14.06 -22.54 2.58
C VAL A 237 -13.86 -23.98 2.10
N GLN A 238 -12.88 -24.67 2.66
CA GLN A 238 -12.79 -26.13 2.70
C GLN A 238 -12.54 -26.56 4.12
#